data_bb840321108b2874595453b4e9b3c3d9
#
_entry.id   bb840321108b2874595453b4e9b3c3d9
#
_cell.length_a   1.000
_cell.length_b   1.000
_cell.length_c   1.000
_cell.angle_alpha   90.00
_cell.angle_beta   90.00
_cell.angle_gamma   90.00
#
_symmetry.space_group_name_H-M   'P 1'
#
loop_
_entity.id
_entity.type
_entity.pdbx_description
1 polymer ?
#
loop_
_entity_poly.entity_id
_entity_poly.type
_entity_poly.pdbx_seq_one_letter_code
_entity_poly.pdbx_strand_id
1 'polypeptide(L)'
;MVAGQQYIMVPKDGEDPFFARFVLGGETQEGKTYDDIAEFMTNTVYPAYENVDGIFATAACKVDDNSGFSFNFWTSHDAAHAASDVIADVVQDAVTNLIKEAPQELTGECNVWKNYVDFPVGKI
;
A
#
# COMPACT_ATOMS: atom_id res chain seq x y z
N MET A 1 5.71 12.75 10.85
CA MET A 1 5.64 13.70 9.73
C MET A 1 6.06 15.09 10.20
N VAL A 2 6.82 15.77 9.40
CA VAL A 2 7.18 17.14 9.67
C VAL A 2 5.98 18.05 9.47
N ALA A 3 5.74 18.96 10.41
CA ALA A 3 4.65 19.93 10.29
C ALA A 3 4.80 20.75 9.00
N GLY A 4 3.71 20.95 8.29
CA GLY A 4 3.70 21.67 7.02
C GLY A 4 4.05 20.83 5.80
N GLN A 5 4.49 19.62 5.97
CA GLN A 5 4.65 18.72 4.82
C GLN A 5 3.30 18.26 4.32
N GLN A 6 3.22 18.16 3.00
CA GLN A 6 2.03 17.68 2.33
C GLN A 6 2.40 16.69 1.25
N TYR A 7 1.52 15.75 1.00
CA TYR A 7 1.78 14.65 0.10
C TYR A 7 0.68 14.56 -0.94
N ILE A 8 1.06 14.17 -2.13
CA ILE A 8 0.12 13.85 -3.21
C ILE A 8 -0.20 12.37 -3.07
N MET A 9 -1.47 12.03 -2.91
CA MET A 9 -1.90 10.63 -2.91
C MET A 9 -2.03 10.08 -4.32
N VAL A 10 -2.51 10.90 -5.24
CA VAL A 10 -2.64 10.54 -6.65
C VAL A 10 -2.21 11.74 -7.50
N PRO A 11 -1.85 11.52 -8.78
CA PRO A 11 -1.55 12.61 -9.70
C PRO A 11 -2.69 13.60 -9.84
N LYS A 12 -2.39 14.79 -10.34
CA LYS A 12 -3.42 15.78 -10.68
C LYS A 12 -4.35 15.20 -11.74
N ASP A 13 -5.60 15.71 -11.75
CA ASP A 13 -6.55 15.36 -12.78
C ASP A 13 -5.97 15.66 -14.18
N GLY A 14 -6.07 14.69 -15.08
CA GLY A 14 -5.60 14.85 -16.45
C GLY A 14 -4.11 14.59 -16.67
N GLU A 15 -3.36 14.24 -15.64
CA GLU A 15 -1.98 13.78 -15.79
C GLU A 15 -1.92 12.33 -16.27
N ASP A 16 -0.70 11.82 -16.43
CA ASP A 16 -0.48 10.45 -16.91
C ASP A 16 -1.14 9.41 -16.03
N PRO A 17 -1.62 8.32 -16.60
CA PRO A 17 -2.14 7.19 -15.82
C PRO A 17 -1.11 6.67 -14.82
N PHE A 18 -1.61 6.13 -13.74
CA PHE A 18 -0.78 5.50 -12.72
C PHE A 18 -1.30 4.10 -12.43
N PHE A 19 -0.57 3.33 -11.62
CA PHE A 19 -0.93 1.96 -11.30
C PHE A 19 -1.40 1.84 -9.87
N ALA A 20 -2.45 1.04 -9.67
CA ALA A 20 -2.91 0.65 -8.34
C ALA A 20 -2.70 -0.84 -8.14
N ARG A 21 -2.34 -1.20 -6.92
CA ARG A 21 -2.31 -2.60 -6.46
C ARG A 21 -3.17 -2.69 -5.22
N PHE A 22 -4.14 -3.58 -5.24
CA PHE A 22 -4.93 -3.94 -4.09
C PHE A 22 -4.47 -5.30 -3.56
N VAL A 23 -4.31 -5.39 -2.25
CA VAL A 23 -3.91 -6.62 -1.58
C VAL A 23 -5.03 -7.01 -0.64
N LEU A 24 -5.76 -8.07 -0.98
CA LEU A 24 -6.86 -8.58 -0.18
C LEU A 24 -6.28 -9.61 0.79
N GLY A 25 -6.06 -9.20 2.02
CA GLY A 25 -5.28 -9.95 2.99
C GLY A 25 -5.93 -11.20 3.55
N GLY A 26 -7.23 -11.35 3.41
CA GLY A 26 -7.93 -12.49 3.99
C GLY A 26 -7.98 -12.43 5.51
N GLU A 27 -8.12 -13.58 6.13
CA GLU A 27 -8.25 -13.68 7.59
C GLU A 27 -6.90 -13.80 8.28
N THR A 28 -6.84 -13.28 9.52
CA THR A 28 -5.70 -13.50 10.39
C THR A 28 -5.65 -14.92 10.90
N GLN A 29 -4.45 -15.38 11.28
CA GLN A 29 -4.27 -16.64 11.95
C GLN A 29 -4.92 -16.62 13.34
N GLU A 30 -5.20 -17.80 13.89
CA GLU A 30 -5.74 -17.91 15.23
C GLU A 30 -4.82 -17.21 16.24
N GLY A 31 -5.42 -16.40 17.11
CA GLY A 31 -4.69 -15.61 18.10
C GLY A 31 -4.12 -14.30 17.57
N LYS A 32 -4.32 -14.01 16.31
CA LYS A 32 -3.90 -12.74 15.69
C LYS A 32 -5.10 -11.88 15.32
N THR A 33 -4.89 -10.59 15.27
CA THR A 33 -5.93 -9.64 14.92
C THR A 33 -5.42 -8.67 13.85
N TYR A 34 -6.32 -7.86 13.31
CA TYR A 34 -5.93 -6.80 12.39
C TYR A 34 -4.92 -5.83 13.01
N ASP A 35 -4.97 -5.60 14.32
CA ASP A 35 -4.01 -4.72 14.98
C ASP A 35 -2.57 -5.26 14.86
N ASP A 36 -2.39 -6.57 14.85
CA ASP A 36 -1.10 -7.20 14.60
C ASP A 36 -0.64 -6.92 13.17
N ILE A 37 -1.56 -6.96 12.20
CA ILE A 37 -1.27 -6.61 10.81
C ILE A 37 -0.88 -5.13 10.70
N ALA A 38 -1.63 -4.24 11.34
CA ALA A 38 -1.35 -2.81 11.30
C ALA A 38 0.04 -2.50 11.89
N GLU A 39 0.41 -3.14 12.96
CA GLU A 39 1.73 -3.02 13.55
C GLU A 39 2.81 -3.53 12.60
N PHE A 40 2.59 -4.67 11.97
CA PHE A 40 3.51 -5.22 10.98
C PHE A 40 3.69 -4.28 9.78
N MET A 41 2.60 -3.72 9.27
CA MET A 41 2.65 -2.75 8.17
C MET A 41 3.50 -1.53 8.57
N THR A 42 3.26 -0.97 9.73
CA THR A 42 3.96 0.23 10.20
C THR A 42 5.44 -0.03 10.47
N ASN A 43 5.76 -1.15 11.08
CA ASN A 43 7.11 -1.41 11.57
C ASN A 43 8.00 -2.16 10.58
N THR A 44 7.42 -2.85 9.61
CA THR A 44 8.16 -3.70 8.69
C THR A 44 7.92 -3.38 7.23
N VAL A 45 6.67 -3.28 6.80
CA VAL A 45 6.35 -3.09 5.38
C VAL A 45 6.66 -1.67 4.91
N TYR A 46 6.16 -0.67 5.61
CA TYR A 46 6.36 0.72 5.21
C TYR A 46 7.84 1.13 5.21
N PRO A 47 8.65 0.75 6.20
CA PRO A 47 10.09 1.01 6.11
C PRO A 47 10.76 0.37 4.89
N ALA A 48 10.30 -0.80 4.47
CA ALA A 48 10.82 -1.45 3.26
C ALA A 48 10.52 -0.65 1.99
N TYR A 49 9.45 0.13 1.98
CA TYR A 49 9.10 0.99 0.84
C TYR A 49 9.81 2.34 0.82
N GLU A 50 10.48 2.74 1.90
CA GLU A 50 11.11 4.07 1.98
C GLU A 50 12.14 4.32 0.90
N ASN A 51 12.81 3.27 0.42
CA ASN A 51 13.84 3.38 -0.60
C ASN A 51 13.37 2.87 -1.97
N VAL A 52 12.08 2.68 -2.14
CA VAL A 52 11.50 2.20 -3.40
C VAL A 52 11.00 3.39 -4.20
N ASP A 53 11.47 3.50 -5.45
CA ASP A 53 11.05 4.57 -6.34
C ASP A 53 9.64 4.30 -6.89
N GLY A 54 8.92 5.36 -7.11
CA GLY A 54 7.67 5.31 -7.88
C GLY A 54 6.41 5.02 -7.08
N ILE A 55 6.50 4.90 -5.76
CA ILE A 55 5.30 4.78 -4.94
C ILE A 55 4.75 6.16 -4.56
N PHE A 56 3.46 6.38 -4.74
CA PHE A 56 2.78 7.61 -4.32
C PHE A 56 2.25 7.51 -2.90
N ALA A 57 1.57 6.42 -2.61
CA ALA A 57 0.87 6.25 -1.36
C ALA A 57 0.59 4.78 -1.09
N THR A 58 0.40 4.47 0.18
CA THR A 58 -0.05 3.16 0.62
C THR A 58 -0.96 3.33 1.82
N ALA A 59 -1.90 2.42 1.97
CA ALA A 59 -2.77 2.40 3.12
C ALA A 59 -3.17 0.98 3.46
N ALA A 60 -3.41 0.72 4.73
CA ALA A 60 -4.00 -0.52 5.20
C ALA A 60 -5.35 -0.20 5.83
N CYS A 61 -6.35 -0.98 5.49
CA CYS A 61 -7.75 -0.73 5.85
C CYS A 61 -8.32 -1.91 6.61
N LYS A 62 -8.86 -1.62 7.79
CA LYS A 62 -9.50 -2.63 8.62
C LYS A 62 -10.94 -2.88 8.14
N VAL A 63 -11.28 -4.13 7.90
CA VAL A 63 -12.66 -4.55 7.63
C VAL A 63 -13.35 -4.96 8.93
N ASP A 64 -12.71 -5.82 9.70
CA ASP A 64 -13.14 -6.23 11.03
C ASP A 64 -11.90 -6.60 11.86
N ASP A 65 -12.10 -7.15 13.04
CA ASP A 65 -10.98 -7.47 13.95
C ASP A 65 -10.00 -8.49 13.38
N ASN A 66 -10.41 -9.26 12.39
CA ASN A 66 -9.63 -10.35 11.84
C ASN A 66 -9.38 -10.26 10.34
N SER A 67 -9.76 -9.17 9.71
CA SER A 67 -9.55 -9.00 8.28
C SER A 67 -9.34 -7.56 7.86
N GLY A 68 -8.72 -7.39 6.72
CA GLY A 68 -8.48 -6.10 6.13
C GLY A 68 -7.94 -6.22 4.73
N PHE A 69 -7.67 -5.08 4.13
CA PHE A 69 -7.02 -5.01 2.82
C PHE A 69 -6.04 -3.84 2.83
N SER A 70 -5.15 -3.83 1.86
CA SER A 70 -4.26 -2.71 1.66
C SER A 70 -4.24 -2.32 0.19
N PHE A 71 -3.78 -1.12 -0.07
CA PHE A 71 -3.55 -0.69 -1.45
C PHE A 71 -2.33 0.20 -1.53
N ASN A 72 -1.76 0.27 -2.72
CA ASN A 72 -0.69 1.20 -3.02
C ASN A 72 -0.84 1.72 -4.45
N PHE A 73 -0.33 2.93 -4.65
CA PHE A 73 -0.35 3.59 -5.94
C PHE A 73 1.07 3.83 -6.42
N TRP A 74 1.31 3.55 -7.69
CA TRP A 74 2.63 3.55 -8.32
C TRP A 74 2.65 4.40 -9.58
N THR A 75 3.81 4.99 -9.88
CA THR A 75 3.97 5.77 -11.10
C THR A 75 3.87 4.92 -12.37
N SER A 76 4.19 3.63 -12.29
CA SER A 76 4.16 2.73 -13.42
C SER A 76 4.04 1.28 -12.98
N HIS A 77 3.66 0.42 -13.91
CA HIS A 77 3.67 -1.02 -13.70
C HIS A 77 5.08 -1.54 -13.37
N ASP A 78 6.09 -1.03 -14.06
CA ASP A 78 7.47 -1.46 -13.83
C ASP A 78 7.94 -1.13 -12.42
N ALA A 79 7.58 0.05 -11.89
CA ALA A 79 7.90 0.43 -10.52
C ALA A 79 7.24 -0.51 -9.52
N ALA A 80 5.97 -0.82 -9.71
CA ALA A 80 5.24 -1.76 -8.85
C ALA A 80 5.84 -3.15 -8.90
N HIS A 81 6.22 -3.61 -10.09
CA HIS A 81 6.82 -4.93 -10.28
C HIS A 81 8.20 -5.03 -9.62
N ALA A 82 9.03 -4.02 -9.79
CA ALA A 82 10.34 -3.97 -9.15
C ALA A 82 10.24 -4.00 -7.63
N ALA A 83 9.25 -3.31 -7.07
CA ALA A 83 9.01 -3.29 -5.63
C ALA A 83 8.62 -4.66 -5.07
N SER A 84 7.97 -5.50 -5.87
CA SER A 84 7.59 -6.84 -5.43
C SER A 84 8.78 -7.68 -5.02
N ASP A 85 9.91 -7.55 -5.72
CA ASP A 85 11.14 -8.26 -5.38
C ASP A 85 11.73 -7.77 -4.06
N VAL A 86 11.60 -6.48 -3.79
CA VAL A 86 12.14 -5.87 -2.56
C VAL A 86 11.38 -6.36 -1.32
N ILE A 87 10.07 -6.57 -1.43
CA ILE A 87 9.24 -6.92 -0.28
C ILE A 87 8.85 -8.40 -0.21
N ALA A 88 9.35 -9.23 -1.12
CA ALA A 88 8.96 -10.65 -1.18
C ALA A 88 9.16 -11.37 0.17
N ASP A 89 10.30 -11.16 0.81
CA ASP A 89 10.59 -11.79 2.10
C ASP A 89 9.68 -11.27 3.21
N VAL A 90 9.36 -9.98 3.17
CA VAL A 90 8.47 -9.34 4.13
C VAL A 90 7.06 -9.92 4.00
N VAL A 91 6.58 -10.10 2.77
CA VAL A 91 5.28 -10.72 2.52
C VAL A 91 5.26 -12.17 2.99
N GLN A 92 6.35 -12.90 2.76
CA GLN A 92 6.45 -14.29 3.24
C GLN A 92 6.38 -14.37 4.76
N ASP A 93 7.00 -13.43 5.46
CA ASP A 93 6.91 -13.36 6.93
C ASP A 93 5.48 -13.15 7.40
N ALA A 94 4.73 -12.29 6.71
CA ALA A 94 3.32 -12.06 7.03
C ALA A 94 2.48 -13.33 6.83
N VAL A 95 2.69 -14.03 5.72
CA VAL A 95 1.99 -15.30 5.44
C VAL A 95 2.31 -16.35 6.51
N THR A 96 3.56 -16.39 6.94
CA THR A 96 3.99 -17.37 7.94
C THR A 96 3.42 -17.07 9.32
N ASN A 97 3.33 -15.81 9.72
CA ASN A 97 3.13 -15.41 11.10
C ASN A 97 1.80 -14.73 11.41
N LEU A 98 1.10 -14.18 10.43
CA LEU A 98 -0.04 -13.30 10.66
C LEU A 98 -1.33 -13.72 9.97
N ILE A 99 -1.26 -14.20 8.75
CA ILE A 99 -2.44 -14.50 7.94
C ILE A 99 -2.52 -15.97 7.58
N LYS A 100 -3.74 -16.45 7.35
CA LYS A 100 -3.98 -17.88 7.08
C LYS A 100 -3.50 -18.29 5.71
N GLU A 101 -3.64 -17.43 4.72
CA GLU A 101 -3.32 -17.72 3.33
C GLU A 101 -2.59 -16.55 2.71
N ALA A 102 -1.87 -16.79 1.61
CA ALA A 102 -1.25 -15.73 0.84
C ALA A 102 -2.33 -14.74 0.37
N PRO A 103 -2.05 -13.43 0.43
CA PRO A 103 -3.03 -12.43 0.01
C PRO A 103 -3.28 -12.52 -1.50
N GLN A 104 -4.52 -12.21 -1.89
CA GLN A 104 -4.88 -12.06 -3.29
C GLN A 104 -4.53 -10.66 -3.74
N GLU A 105 -3.89 -10.52 -4.87
CA GLU A 105 -3.52 -9.23 -5.43
C GLU A 105 -4.31 -8.93 -6.69
N LEU A 106 -4.75 -7.67 -6.81
CA LEU A 106 -5.35 -7.11 -8.02
C LEU A 106 -4.52 -5.90 -8.42
N THR A 107 -4.06 -5.87 -9.65
CA THR A 107 -3.24 -4.77 -10.17
C THR A 107 -3.90 -4.23 -11.43
N GLY A 108 -3.97 -2.92 -11.54
CA GLY A 108 -4.58 -2.29 -12.70
C GLY A 108 -4.06 -0.89 -12.96
N GLU A 109 -4.25 -0.42 -14.19
CA GLU A 109 -3.95 0.94 -14.57
C GLU A 109 -5.11 1.85 -14.19
N CYS A 110 -4.79 2.94 -13.48
CA CYS A 110 -5.76 3.96 -13.12
C CYS A 110 -5.73 5.02 -14.19
N ASN A 111 -6.69 4.99 -15.08
CA ASN A 111 -6.77 5.91 -16.22
C ASN A 111 -7.96 6.86 -16.16
N VAL A 112 -8.76 6.76 -15.11
CA VAL A 112 -9.85 7.71 -14.81
C VAL A 112 -9.82 7.99 -13.31
N TRP A 113 -9.59 9.24 -12.95
CA TRP A 113 -9.62 9.63 -11.54
C TRP A 113 -9.98 11.10 -11.40
N LYS A 114 -10.40 11.46 -10.20
CA LYS A 114 -10.76 12.84 -9.86
C LYS A 114 -10.33 13.12 -8.43
N ASN A 115 -9.64 14.22 -8.24
CA ASN A 115 -9.32 14.73 -6.91
C ASN A 115 -10.42 15.73 -6.48
N TYR A 116 -11.06 15.45 -5.34
CA TYR A 116 -12.07 16.34 -4.77
C TYR A 116 -11.52 17.28 -3.72
N VAL A 117 -10.28 17.06 -3.32
CA VAL A 117 -9.57 17.91 -2.38
C VAL A 117 -8.29 18.39 -3.04
N ASP A 118 -8.00 19.69 -2.93
CA ASP A 118 -6.77 20.24 -3.44
C ASP A 118 -5.62 19.87 -2.50
N PHE A 119 -4.82 18.92 -2.91
CA PHE A 119 -3.59 18.61 -2.20
C PHE A 119 -2.47 19.42 -2.84
N PRO A 120 -1.75 20.24 -2.05
CA PRO A 120 -0.57 20.92 -2.58
C PRO A 120 0.44 19.92 -3.13
N VAL A 121 1.06 20.28 -4.24
CA VAL A 121 2.05 19.42 -4.88
C VAL A 121 3.37 19.53 -4.14
N GLY A 122 3.93 18.38 -3.80
CA GLY A 122 5.19 18.32 -3.09
C GLY A 122 5.03 18.64 -1.62
N LYS A 123 6.05 19.21 -1.03
CA LYS A 123 6.01 19.55 0.38
C LYS A 123 5.87 21.05 0.57
N ILE A 124 5.50 21.36 1.71
CA ILE A 124 5.46 22.71 2.18
C ILE A 124 6.71 23.02 2.97
#